data_8b723b3a7400148f94d0dbd173308970
#
_entry.id   8b723b3a7400148f94d0dbd173308970
#
_cell.length_a   1.000
_cell.length_b   1.000
_cell.length_c   1.000
_cell.angle_alpha   90.00
_cell.angle_beta   90.00
_cell.angle_gamma   90.00
#
_symmetry.space_group_name_H-M   'P 1'
#
loop_
_entity.id
_entity.type
_entity.pdbx_description
1 polymer ?
#
loop_
_entity_poly.entity_id
_entity_poly.type
_entity_poly.pdbx_seq_one_letter_code
_entity_poly.pdbx_strand_id
1 'polypeptide(L)'
;MLRAKTEMLDFLPDDGTVFVNGDDATLQKLTCRQRLCRYGVAKDCDVRAENVRVLGTDGMELDIVAGQRRFAVKINSFGVHMVTAALGGAAVGIAAGLTDFEIAAGIAAYRPVGSRAGIVQTDRLTIIDDCYNANPTSTASALDSLAMLSCRRVAILGDMGELGGNSPQLHRQTGEHAAKRGIDLVIACGALSENTAAGAADAGASALHFADKQALFEKLPELLESGDAVLVKASHSQAFEEIVEFLKNA
;
A
#
# COMPACT_ATOMS: atom_id res chain seq x y z
N MET A 1 -13.69 13.59 -8.94
CA MET A 1 -13.73 12.44 -8.00
C MET A 1 -14.30 12.84 -6.64
N LEU A 2 -13.81 13.87 -5.91
CA LEU A 2 -14.35 14.24 -4.58
C LEU A 2 -15.86 14.47 -4.61
N ARG A 3 -16.36 15.34 -5.52
CA ARG A 3 -17.80 15.65 -5.66
C ARG A 3 -18.67 14.39 -5.76
N ALA A 4 -18.30 13.43 -6.60
CA ALA A 4 -19.05 12.19 -6.76
C ALA A 4 -19.06 11.32 -5.48
N LYS A 5 -17.96 11.36 -4.69
CA LYS A 5 -17.90 10.62 -3.41
C LYS A 5 -18.66 11.32 -2.28
N THR A 6 -18.78 12.65 -2.34
CA THR A 6 -19.49 13.43 -1.29
C THR A 6 -20.99 13.52 -1.53
N GLU A 7 -21.51 13.14 -2.70
CA GLU A 7 -22.97 13.06 -2.96
C GLU A 7 -23.70 12.20 -1.93
N MET A 8 -23.04 11.17 -1.38
CA MET A 8 -23.63 10.37 -0.30
C MET A 8 -23.97 11.15 0.95
N LEU A 9 -23.32 12.29 1.19
CA LEU A 9 -23.55 13.12 2.39
C LEU A 9 -24.93 13.78 2.36
N ASP A 10 -25.52 13.99 1.18
CA ASP A 10 -26.86 14.56 1.03
C ASP A 10 -27.94 13.62 1.57
N PHE A 11 -27.66 12.33 1.63
CA PHE A 11 -28.55 11.27 2.10
C PHE A 11 -28.26 10.83 3.55
N LEU A 12 -27.17 11.32 4.14
CA LEU A 12 -26.81 10.99 5.52
C LEU A 12 -27.62 11.84 6.50
N PRO A 13 -28.24 11.27 7.56
CA PRO A 13 -28.93 12.03 8.60
C PRO A 13 -28.03 13.11 9.23
N ASP A 14 -28.63 14.18 9.76
CA ASP A 14 -27.88 15.31 10.34
C ASP A 14 -27.08 14.92 11.58
N ASP A 15 -27.55 13.92 12.34
CA ASP A 15 -26.88 13.33 13.51
C ASP A 15 -25.85 12.23 13.13
N GLY A 16 -25.69 11.95 11.83
CA GLY A 16 -24.71 10.99 11.32
C GLY A 16 -23.27 11.44 11.54
N THR A 17 -22.35 10.51 11.50
CA THR A 17 -20.90 10.78 11.56
C THR A 17 -20.22 10.37 10.28
N VAL A 18 -19.39 11.24 9.75
CA VAL A 18 -18.57 11.05 8.55
C VAL A 18 -17.13 10.81 8.99
N PHE A 19 -16.59 9.63 8.68
CA PHE A 19 -15.22 9.27 8.98
C PHE A 19 -14.35 9.53 7.75
N VAL A 20 -13.30 10.34 7.90
CA VAL A 20 -12.44 10.76 6.79
C VAL A 20 -10.97 10.58 7.14
N ASN A 21 -10.18 10.18 6.13
CA ASN A 21 -8.73 10.18 6.24
C ASN A 21 -8.22 11.63 6.35
N GLY A 22 -7.74 12.01 7.52
CA GLY A 22 -7.19 13.34 7.80
C GLY A 22 -5.82 13.60 7.20
N ASP A 23 -5.13 12.55 6.71
CA ASP A 23 -3.85 12.71 6.02
C ASP A 23 -4.02 13.02 4.52
N ASP A 24 -5.24 12.88 3.97
CA ASP A 24 -5.53 13.22 2.57
C ASP A 24 -5.81 14.72 2.43
N ALA A 25 -4.96 15.43 1.69
CA ALA A 25 -5.05 16.89 1.50
C ALA A 25 -6.37 17.35 0.86
N THR A 26 -7.06 16.48 0.13
CA THR A 26 -8.38 16.77 -0.45
C THR A 26 -9.47 16.65 0.61
N LEU A 27 -9.42 15.57 1.42
CA LEU A 27 -10.39 15.30 2.47
C LEU A 27 -10.23 16.23 3.68
N GLN A 28 -9.03 16.75 3.94
CA GLN A 28 -8.82 17.78 4.97
C GLN A 28 -9.71 19.01 4.78
N LYS A 29 -10.03 19.36 3.52
CA LYS A 29 -10.85 20.51 3.16
C LYS A 29 -12.35 20.21 3.16
N LEU A 30 -12.73 18.94 3.41
CA LEU A 30 -14.14 18.55 3.44
C LEU A 30 -14.85 19.24 4.58
N THR A 31 -16.00 19.84 4.25
CA THR A 31 -16.98 20.36 5.19
C THR A 31 -18.33 19.75 4.90
N CYS A 32 -19.09 19.42 5.92
CA CYS A 32 -20.46 18.93 5.81
C CYS A 32 -21.25 19.35 7.07
N ARG A 33 -22.56 19.14 7.05
CA ARG A 33 -23.45 19.44 8.17
C ARG A 33 -23.37 18.40 9.29
N GLN A 34 -22.98 17.17 8.94
CA GLN A 34 -22.79 16.07 9.86
C GLN A 34 -21.50 16.23 10.67
N ARG A 35 -21.36 15.44 11.73
CA ARG A 35 -20.13 15.38 12.51
C ARG A 35 -19.01 14.78 11.67
N LEU A 36 -17.87 15.44 11.58
CA LEU A 36 -16.65 14.91 11.00
C LEU A 36 -15.80 14.26 12.09
N CYS A 37 -15.33 13.03 11.83
CA CYS A 37 -14.29 12.35 12.61
C CYS A 37 -13.09 12.10 11.68
N ARG A 38 -12.00 12.79 11.93
CA ARG A 38 -10.75 12.64 11.17
C ARG A 38 -9.86 11.60 11.80
N TYR A 39 -9.40 10.64 11.00
CA TYR A 39 -8.42 9.66 11.43
C TYR A 39 -7.16 9.72 10.55
N GLY A 40 -5.99 9.48 11.13
CA GLY A 40 -4.73 9.57 10.41
C GLY A 40 -3.52 9.63 11.33
N VAL A 41 -2.34 9.86 10.76
CA VAL A 41 -1.10 10.04 11.53
C VAL A 41 -0.85 11.50 11.89
N ALA A 42 -1.55 12.44 11.26
CA ALA A 42 -1.45 13.85 11.57
C ALA A 42 -1.94 14.15 13.00
N LYS A 43 -1.29 15.13 13.65
CA LYS A 43 -1.54 15.45 15.08
C LYS A 43 -2.93 16.03 15.36
N ASP A 44 -3.57 16.60 14.35
CA ASP A 44 -4.89 17.23 14.39
C ASP A 44 -6.04 16.24 14.10
N CYS A 45 -5.73 14.95 13.89
CA CYS A 45 -6.74 13.92 13.75
C CYS A 45 -7.38 13.56 15.09
N ASP A 46 -8.71 13.32 15.06
CA ASP A 46 -9.49 12.88 16.23
C ASP A 46 -9.07 11.49 16.72
N VAL A 47 -8.73 10.61 15.77
CA VAL A 47 -8.18 9.28 16.02
C VAL A 47 -6.86 9.18 15.28
N ARG A 48 -5.76 9.02 16.03
CA ARG A 48 -4.42 9.04 15.43
C ARG A 48 -3.53 7.92 15.92
N ALA A 49 -2.49 7.62 15.13
CA ALA A 49 -1.43 6.70 15.49
C ALA A 49 -0.26 7.43 16.16
N GLU A 50 0.28 6.84 17.22
CA GLU A 50 1.55 7.21 17.82
C GLU A 50 2.44 5.97 17.98
N ASN A 51 3.76 6.16 18.11
CA ASN A 51 4.72 5.08 18.35
C ASN A 51 4.66 3.94 17.33
N VAL A 52 4.43 4.26 16.05
CA VAL A 52 4.37 3.26 14.98
C VAL A 52 5.73 2.57 14.85
N ARG A 53 5.73 1.25 15.00
CA ARG A 53 6.91 0.39 14.89
C ARG A 53 6.66 -0.73 13.89
N VAL A 54 7.46 -0.76 12.82
CA VAL A 54 7.39 -1.79 11.78
C VAL A 54 8.16 -3.03 12.26
N LEU A 55 7.54 -4.21 12.11
CA LEU A 55 8.09 -5.51 12.50
C LEU A 55 8.48 -6.34 11.27
N GLY A 56 8.99 -5.68 10.22
CA GLY A 56 9.28 -6.34 8.96
C GLY A 56 7.99 -6.86 8.30
N THR A 57 7.99 -8.13 7.90
CA THR A 57 6.83 -8.79 7.29
C THR A 57 5.75 -9.21 8.30
N ASP A 58 6.07 -9.18 9.61
CA ASP A 58 5.13 -9.56 10.69
C ASP A 58 4.11 -8.47 11.02
N GLY A 59 4.16 -7.36 10.27
CA GLY A 59 3.22 -6.25 10.41
C GLY A 59 3.76 -5.08 11.21
N MET A 60 2.92 -4.48 12.04
CA MET A 60 3.25 -3.26 12.79
C MET A 60 2.60 -3.25 14.16
N GLU A 61 3.22 -2.53 15.08
CA GLU A 61 2.65 -2.17 16.38
C GLU A 61 2.56 -0.65 16.48
N LEU A 62 1.50 -0.16 17.11
CA LEU A 62 1.29 1.26 17.34
C LEU A 62 0.34 1.51 18.51
N ASP A 63 0.34 2.74 19.01
CA ASP A 63 -0.68 3.22 19.92
C ASP A 63 -1.76 3.97 19.13
N ILE A 64 -3.03 3.65 19.38
CA ILE A 64 -4.17 4.46 18.95
C ILE A 64 -4.48 5.46 20.06
N VAL A 65 -4.61 6.73 19.67
CA VAL A 65 -4.94 7.84 20.56
C VAL A 65 -6.21 8.52 20.06
N ALA A 66 -7.23 8.59 20.92
CA ALA A 66 -8.51 9.23 20.61
C ALA A 66 -9.04 9.96 21.86
N GLY A 67 -8.86 11.28 21.92
CA GLY A 67 -9.15 12.05 23.15
C GLY A 67 -8.31 11.58 24.32
N GLN A 68 -8.97 11.07 25.37
CA GLN A 68 -8.29 10.52 26.56
C GLN A 68 -7.99 9.01 26.43
N ARG A 69 -8.50 8.34 25.41
CA ARG A 69 -8.24 6.92 25.18
C ARG A 69 -6.85 6.75 24.55
N ARG A 70 -6.08 5.80 25.07
CA ARG A 70 -4.80 5.35 24.49
C ARG A 70 -4.68 3.85 24.71
N PHE A 71 -4.49 3.11 23.64
CA PHE A 71 -4.31 1.66 23.69
C PHE A 71 -3.42 1.16 22.56
N ALA A 72 -2.65 0.11 22.85
CA ALA A 72 -1.77 -0.52 21.89
C ALA A 72 -2.54 -1.48 20.98
N VAL A 73 -2.16 -1.50 19.70
CA VAL A 73 -2.68 -2.46 18.72
C VAL A 73 -1.53 -3.09 17.93
N LYS A 74 -1.77 -4.31 17.45
CA LYS A 74 -0.91 -5.00 16.49
C LYS A 74 -1.68 -5.18 15.18
N ILE A 75 -1.08 -4.72 14.08
CA ILE A 75 -1.56 -4.94 12.71
C ILE A 75 -0.77 -6.11 12.14
N ASN A 76 -1.42 -7.26 11.95
CA ASN A 76 -0.80 -8.47 11.39
C ASN A 76 -0.86 -8.48 9.84
N SER A 77 -0.52 -7.35 9.22
CA SER A 77 -0.52 -7.18 7.77
C SER A 77 0.63 -6.28 7.36
N PHE A 78 1.23 -6.59 6.22
CA PHE A 78 2.31 -5.80 5.66
C PHE A 78 1.79 -4.51 5.01
N GLY A 79 2.59 -3.44 5.14
CA GLY A 79 2.37 -2.18 4.43
C GLY A 79 1.90 -1.03 5.32
N VAL A 80 2.61 0.10 5.21
CA VAL A 80 2.34 1.31 6.01
C VAL A 80 0.93 1.87 5.85
N HIS A 81 0.29 1.62 4.70
CA HIS A 81 -1.10 2.01 4.46
C HIS A 81 -2.09 1.30 5.39
N MET A 82 -1.70 0.16 5.98
CA MET A 82 -2.53 -0.55 6.95
C MET A 82 -2.73 0.21 8.24
N VAL A 83 -1.83 1.15 8.58
CA VAL A 83 -2.02 2.07 9.72
C VAL A 83 -3.28 2.90 9.51
N THR A 84 -3.45 3.51 8.33
CA THR A 84 -4.63 4.31 8.01
C THR A 84 -5.90 3.47 8.03
N ALA A 85 -5.86 2.23 7.52
CA ALA A 85 -7.00 1.31 7.57
C ALA A 85 -7.39 0.94 9.01
N ALA A 86 -6.40 0.64 9.86
CA ALA A 86 -6.61 0.33 11.28
C ALA A 86 -7.21 1.54 12.04
N LEU A 87 -6.73 2.75 11.77
CA LEU A 87 -7.26 3.98 12.37
C LEU A 87 -8.71 4.24 11.93
N GLY A 88 -9.04 4.01 10.66
CA GLY A 88 -10.42 4.09 10.17
C GLY A 88 -11.34 3.10 10.89
N GLY A 89 -10.90 1.84 11.01
CA GLY A 89 -11.62 0.80 11.76
C GLY A 89 -11.80 1.17 13.24
N ALA A 90 -10.74 1.71 13.87
CA ALA A 90 -10.80 2.18 15.26
C ALA A 90 -11.75 3.36 15.44
N ALA A 91 -11.74 4.33 14.53
CA ALA A 91 -12.65 5.49 14.59
C ALA A 91 -14.12 5.05 14.55
N VAL A 92 -14.45 4.12 13.66
CA VAL A 92 -15.80 3.54 13.57
C VAL A 92 -16.12 2.72 14.83
N GLY A 93 -15.20 1.87 15.30
CA GLY A 93 -15.37 1.06 16.51
C GLY A 93 -15.62 1.91 17.77
N ILE A 94 -14.86 3.00 17.93
CA ILE A 94 -15.04 3.97 19.03
C ILE A 94 -16.44 4.60 18.97
N ALA A 95 -16.86 5.03 17.78
CA ALA A 95 -18.18 5.63 17.59
C ALA A 95 -19.33 4.64 17.83
N ALA A 96 -19.09 3.35 17.54
CA ALA A 96 -20.02 2.26 17.82
C ALA A 96 -20.01 1.80 19.29
N GLY A 97 -19.19 2.40 20.15
CA GLY A 97 -19.12 2.08 21.59
C GLY A 97 -18.30 0.85 21.95
N LEU A 98 -17.46 0.36 21.03
CA LEU A 98 -16.58 -0.77 21.32
C LEU A 98 -15.51 -0.39 22.36
N THR A 99 -15.10 -1.37 23.14
CA THR A 99 -13.97 -1.25 24.07
C THR A 99 -12.63 -1.24 23.34
N ASP A 100 -11.58 -0.75 24.00
CA ASP A 100 -10.21 -0.77 23.46
C ASP A 100 -9.74 -2.18 23.10
N PHE A 101 -10.13 -3.16 23.93
CA PHE A 101 -9.81 -4.57 23.71
C PHE A 101 -10.49 -5.13 22.45
N GLU A 102 -11.78 -4.85 22.25
CA GLU A 102 -12.52 -5.34 21.07
C GLU A 102 -11.97 -4.72 19.78
N ILE A 103 -11.63 -3.42 19.80
CA ILE A 103 -11.00 -2.74 18.67
C ILE A 103 -9.63 -3.35 18.36
N ALA A 104 -8.78 -3.52 19.37
CA ALA A 104 -7.45 -4.11 19.22
C ALA A 104 -7.53 -5.55 18.69
N ALA A 105 -8.46 -6.35 19.22
CA ALA A 105 -8.68 -7.72 18.77
C ALA A 105 -9.16 -7.78 17.30
N GLY A 106 -10.09 -6.90 16.91
CA GLY A 106 -10.59 -6.79 15.55
C GLY A 106 -9.48 -6.40 14.55
N ILE A 107 -8.64 -5.43 14.91
CA ILE A 107 -7.49 -5.03 14.09
C ILE A 107 -6.49 -6.19 13.94
N ALA A 108 -6.16 -6.89 15.04
CA ALA A 108 -5.23 -8.00 15.03
C ALA A 108 -5.77 -9.22 14.26
N ALA A 109 -7.09 -9.39 14.23
CA ALA A 109 -7.75 -10.49 13.50
C ALA A 109 -7.82 -10.25 11.98
N TYR A 110 -7.66 -9.01 11.51
CA TYR A 110 -7.73 -8.70 10.08
C TYR A 110 -6.69 -9.49 9.28
N ARG A 111 -7.11 -10.03 8.15
CA ARG A 111 -6.24 -10.65 7.15
C ARG A 111 -6.59 -10.10 5.78
N PRO A 112 -5.60 -9.71 4.96
CA PRO A 112 -5.84 -9.31 3.59
C PRO A 112 -6.55 -10.41 2.81
N VAL A 113 -7.46 -10.02 1.92
CA VAL A 113 -8.18 -10.95 1.03
C VAL A 113 -7.64 -10.79 -0.38
N GLY A 114 -7.30 -11.91 -1.02
CA GLY A 114 -6.71 -11.93 -2.36
C GLY A 114 -5.30 -11.32 -2.38
N SER A 115 -4.87 -10.92 -3.58
CA SER A 115 -3.53 -10.36 -3.86
C SER A 115 -3.42 -8.88 -3.43
N ARG A 116 -3.56 -8.62 -2.10
CA ARG A 116 -3.49 -7.28 -1.49
C ARG A 116 -2.43 -7.24 -0.40
N ALA A 117 -1.16 -7.09 -0.80
CA ALA A 117 -0.01 -7.11 0.09
C ALA A 117 0.08 -8.39 0.94
N GLY A 118 -0.33 -9.53 0.37
CA GLY A 118 -0.16 -10.85 0.97
C GLY A 118 1.32 -11.23 1.01
N ILE A 119 1.78 -11.79 2.14
CA ILE A 119 3.15 -12.27 2.27
C ILE A 119 3.19 -13.78 2.00
N VAL A 120 4.04 -14.18 1.06
CA VAL A 120 4.37 -15.57 0.79
C VAL A 120 5.86 -15.79 1.06
N GLN A 121 6.14 -16.67 2.01
CA GLN A 121 7.52 -17.09 2.31
C GLN A 121 7.83 -18.37 1.55
N THR A 122 8.95 -18.38 0.84
CA THR A 122 9.54 -19.58 0.26
C THR A 122 10.90 -19.84 0.93
N ASP A 123 11.57 -20.93 0.58
CA ASP A 123 12.93 -21.21 1.08
C ASP A 123 13.96 -20.17 0.59
N ARG A 124 13.66 -19.43 -0.48
CA ARG A 124 14.57 -18.47 -1.10
C ARG A 124 14.11 -17.02 -1.01
N LEU A 125 12.80 -16.75 -1.08
CA LEU A 125 12.26 -15.41 -1.29
C LEU A 125 11.19 -15.06 -0.27
N THR A 126 11.08 -13.77 0.05
CA THR A 126 9.91 -13.17 0.65
C THR A 126 9.11 -12.45 -0.42
N ILE A 127 8.00 -13.02 -0.87
CA ILE A 127 7.18 -12.47 -1.94
C ILE A 127 6.05 -11.62 -1.32
N ILE A 128 5.90 -10.38 -1.78
CA ILE A 128 4.81 -9.47 -1.43
C ILE A 128 3.87 -9.45 -2.62
N ASP A 129 2.77 -10.21 -2.51
CA ASP A 129 1.72 -10.30 -3.53
C ASP A 129 0.76 -9.11 -3.40
N ASP A 130 0.90 -8.12 -4.26
CA ASP A 130 0.03 -6.93 -4.33
C ASP A 130 -0.51 -6.71 -5.75
N CYS A 131 -0.94 -7.80 -6.40
CA CYS A 131 -1.33 -7.84 -7.81
C CYS A 131 -2.80 -7.49 -8.07
N TYR A 132 -3.61 -7.22 -7.05
CA TYR A 132 -5.03 -6.94 -7.23
C TYR A 132 -5.29 -5.67 -8.04
N ASN A 133 -4.54 -4.59 -7.79
CA ASN A 133 -4.63 -3.35 -8.58
C ASN A 133 -3.39 -2.47 -8.34
N ALA A 134 -3.10 -1.60 -9.33
CA ALA A 134 -2.03 -0.62 -9.22
C ALA A 134 -2.49 0.77 -9.66
N ASN A 135 -2.10 1.76 -8.88
CA ASN A 135 -2.15 3.17 -9.21
C ASN A 135 -0.94 3.89 -8.57
N PRO A 136 -0.61 5.12 -8.97
CA PRO A 136 0.59 5.79 -8.47
C PRO A 136 0.68 5.86 -6.94
N THR A 137 -0.42 6.17 -6.25
CA THR A 137 -0.45 6.30 -4.78
C THR A 137 -0.25 4.95 -4.09
N SER A 138 -0.97 3.91 -4.54
CA SER A 138 -0.85 2.58 -3.93
C SER A 138 0.50 1.93 -4.22
N THR A 139 1.08 2.19 -5.40
CA THR A 139 2.41 1.67 -5.76
C THR A 139 3.50 2.38 -4.97
N ALA A 140 3.41 3.70 -4.79
CA ALA A 140 4.34 4.43 -3.93
C ALA A 140 4.29 3.90 -2.48
N SER A 141 3.10 3.69 -1.91
CA SER A 141 2.95 3.13 -0.56
C SER A 141 3.50 1.70 -0.42
N ALA A 142 3.36 0.87 -1.45
CA ALA A 142 3.93 -0.47 -1.46
C ALA A 142 5.47 -0.42 -1.52
N LEU A 143 6.04 0.47 -2.34
CA LEU A 143 7.49 0.72 -2.40
C LEU A 143 8.04 1.28 -1.08
N ASP A 144 7.31 2.19 -0.43
CA ASP A 144 7.65 2.71 0.90
C ASP A 144 7.72 1.58 1.94
N SER A 145 6.80 0.64 1.85
CA SER A 145 6.75 -0.53 2.73
C SER A 145 7.89 -1.50 2.45
N LEU A 146 8.18 -1.79 1.17
CA LEU A 146 9.30 -2.62 0.75
C LEU A 146 10.63 -2.03 1.22
N ALA A 147 10.79 -0.72 1.13
CA ALA A 147 12.00 0.00 1.55
C ALA A 147 12.31 -0.11 3.05
N MET A 148 11.35 -0.50 3.88
CA MET A 148 11.55 -0.71 5.32
C MET A 148 12.17 -2.07 5.66
N LEU A 149 12.27 -2.98 4.69
CA LEU A 149 12.92 -4.27 4.89
C LEU A 149 14.44 -4.14 4.80
N SER A 150 15.16 -4.92 5.59
CA SER A 150 16.62 -4.85 5.71
C SER A 150 17.39 -5.79 4.76
N CYS A 151 16.68 -6.56 3.94
CA CYS A 151 17.24 -7.43 2.91
C CYS A 151 17.34 -6.72 1.55
N ARG A 152 17.85 -7.39 0.52
CA ARG A 152 17.80 -6.90 -0.86
C ARG A 152 16.34 -6.80 -1.31
N ARG A 153 15.97 -5.65 -1.88
CA ARG A 153 14.58 -5.27 -2.21
C ARG A 153 14.43 -5.19 -3.72
N VAL A 154 13.57 -6.04 -4.24
CA VAL A 154 13.26 -6.12 -5.66
C VAL A 154 11.80 -5.72 -5.88
N ALA A 155 11.53 -4.83 -6.82
CA ALA A 155 10.17 -4.45 -7.20
C ALA A 155 9.89 -4.90 -8.64
N ILE A 156 8.94 -5.81 -8.83
CA ILE A 156 8.42 -6.23 -10.13
C ILE A 156 7.12 -5.46 -10.36
N LEU A 157 7.17 -4.47 -11.24
CA LEU A 157 6.08 -3.50 -11.46
C LEU A 157 5.54 -3.63 -12.87
N GLY A 158 4.23 -3.78 -12.99
CA GLY A 158 3.52 -3.80 -14.27
C GLY A 158 2.81 -2.48 -14.57
N ASP A 159 2.06 -2.49 -15.66
CA ASP A 159 1.32 -1.31 -16.10
C ASP A 159 0.22 -0.94 -15.10
N MET A 160 0.10 0.35 -14.85
CA MET A 160 -1.00 0.96 -14.11
C MET A 160 -2.07 1.42 -15.10
N GLY A 161 -3.27 0.83 -15.00
CA GLY A 161 -4.40 1.16 -15.86
C GLY A 161 -5.11 2.47 -15.48
N GLU A 162 -5.97 2.95 -16.37
CA GLU A 162 -6.95 4.03 -16.15
C GLU A 162 -6.33 5.42 -15.79
N LEU A 163 -5.08 5.66 -16.13
CA LEU A 163 -4.38 6.92 -15.83
C LEU A 163 -4.55 8.02 -16.89
N GLY A 164 -5.20 7.69 -18.04
CA GLY A 164 -5.42 8.63 -19.12
C GLY A 164 -4.13 9.13 -19.77
N GLY A 165 -4.14 10.35 -20.30
CA GLY A 165 -3.02 10.92 -21.05
C GLY A 165 -1.73 11.14 -20.25
N ASN A 166 -1.82 11.17 -18.93
CA ASN A 166 -0.66 11.35 -18.05
C ASN A 166 0.03 10.02 -17.69
N SER A 167 -0.41 8.90 -18.24
CA SER A 167 0.08 7.57 -17.92
C SER A 167 1.62 7.43 -18.00
N PRO A 168 2.29 7.84 -19.09
CA PRO A 168 3.75 7.74 -19.18
C PRO A 168 4.48 8.50 -18.06
N GLN A 169 4.03 9.73 -17.76
CA GLN A 169 4.63 10.55 -16.72
C GLN A 169 4.45 9.94 -15.32
N LEU A 170 3.26 9.38 -15.02
CA LEU A 170 2.98 8.75 -13.73
C LEU A 170 3.78 7.46 -13.51
N HIS A 171 3.96 6.66 -14.58
CA HIS A 171 4.85 5.51 -14.55
C HIS A 171 6.29 5.93 -14.29
N ARG A 172 6.79 6.95 -14.98
CA ARG A 172 8.14 7.48 -14.75
C ARG A 172 8.34 7.94 -13.31
N GLN A 173 7.41 8.71 -12.77
CA GLN A 173 7.43 9.16 -11.36
C GLN A 173 7.45 7.99 -10.37
N THR A 174 6.76 6.89 -10.69
CA THR A 174 6.79 5.67 -9.89
C THR A 174 8.20 5.06 -9.85
N GLY A 175 8.89 5.01 -10.97
CA GLY A 175 10.28 4.56 -11.05
C GLY A 175 11.24 5.47 -10.27
N GLU A 176 11.11 6.79 -10.43
CA GLU A 176 11.87 7.78 -9.66
C GLU A 176 11.64 7.62 -8.14
N HIS A 177 10.40 7.32 -7.74
CA HIS A 177 10.07 7.06 -6.34
C HIS A 177 10.76 5.81 -5.82
N ALA A 178 10.75 4.71 -6.59
CA ALA A 178 11.45 3.48 -6.23
C ALA A 178 12.95 3.73 -6.00
N ALA A 179 13.60 4.47 -6.89
CA ALA A 179 15.01 4.83 -6.75
C ALA A 179 15.26 5.68 -5.49
N LYS A 180 14.44 6.71 -5.23
CA LYS A 180 14.53 7.57 -4.04
C LYS A 180 14.36 6.79 -2.73
N ARG A 181 13.59 5.69 -2.76
CA ARG A 181 13.40 4.78 -1.62
C ARG A 181 14.51 3.74 -1.48
N GLY A 182 15.47 3.73 -2.38
CA GLY A 182 16.61 2.81 -2.34
C GLY A 182 16.20 1.37 -2.64
N ILE A 183 15.23 1.15 -3.54
CA ILE A 183 14.93 -0.19 -4.05
C ILE A 183 16.13 -0.67 -4.86
N ASP A 184 16.65 -1.86 -4.53
CA ASP A 184 17.92 -2.34 -5.06
C ASP A 184 17.82 -2.77 -6.54
N LEU A 185 16.63 -3.27 -6.96
CA LEU A 185 16.34 -3.63 -8.35
C LEU A 185 14.88 -3.36 -8.69
N VAL A 186 14.66 -2.59 -9.76
CA VAL A 186 13.32 -2.36 -10.34
C VAL A 186 13.21 -3.15 -11.64
N ILE A 187 12.26 -4.07 -11.69
CA ILE A 187 11.93 -4.85 -12.88
C ILE A 187 10.56 -4.38 -13.36
N ALA A 188 10.52 -3.74 -14.51
CA ALA A 188 9.29 -3.27 -15.11
C ALA A 188 8.86 -4.21 -16.24
N CYS A 189 7.57 -4.58 -16.28
CA CYS A 189 7.04 -5.49 -17.31
C CYS A 189 5.71 -4.97 -17.86
N GLY A 190 5.67 -4.71 -19.15
CA GLY A 190 4.54 -4.16 -19.88
C GLY A 190 4.89 -2.92 -20.69
N ALA A 191 4.02 -2.52 -21.61
CA ALA A 191 4.30 -1.45 -22.57
C ALA A 191 4.46 -0.06 -21.92
N LEU A 192 3.64 0.27 -20.90
CA LEU A 192 3.71 1.55 -20.21
C LEU A 192 4.80 1.55 -19.13
N SER A 193 5.12 0.38 -18.60
CA SER A 193 6.12 0.17 -17.54
C SER A 193 7.55 0.43 -18.01
N GLU A 194 7.81 0.55 -19.33
CA GLU A 194 9.07 1.06 -19.87
C GLU A 194 9.42 2.42 -19.22
N ASN A 195 8.42 3.28 -19.04
CA ASN A 195 8.60 4.58 -18.39
C ASN A 195 8.98 4.44 -16.90
N THR A 196 8.50 3.38 -16.24
CA THR A 196 8.89 3.09 -14.85
C THR A 196 10.36 2.71 -14.77
N ALA A 197 10.84 1.83 -15.66
CA ALA A 197 12.24 1.46 -15.72
C ALA A 197 13.13 2.68 -16.07
N ALA A 198 12.73 3.49 -17.05
CA ALA A 198 13.45 4.70 -17.41
C ALA A 198 13.55 5.69 -16.25
N GLY A 199 12.44 5.93 -15.53
CA GLY A 199 12.42 6.81 -14.36
C GLY A 199 13.32 6.33 -13.23
N ALA A 200 13.34 5.01 -12.97
CA ALA A 200 14.20 4.41 -11.96
C ALA A 200 15.68 4.52 -12.33
N ALA A 201 16.04 4.20 -13.58
CA ALA A 201 17.42 4.27 -14.09
C ALA A 201 17.95 5.71 -14.07
N ASP A 202 17.18 6.69 -14.54
CA ASP A 202 17.58 8.10 -14.54
C ASP A 202 17.75 8.66 -13.11
N ALA A 203 17.04 8.08 -12.14
CA ALA A 203 17.20 8.43 -10.73
C ALA A 203 18.28 7.59 -10.00
N GLY A 204 19.04 6.76 -10.74
CA GLY A 204 20.22 6.04 -10.26
C GLY A 204 19.97 4.64 -9.69
N ALA A 205 18.79 4.06 -9.84
CA ALA A 205 18.52 2.68 -9.44
C ALA A 205 18.90 1.69 -10.56
N SER A 206 19.22 0.44 -10.17
CA SER A 206 19.25 -0.67 -11.13
C SER A 206 17.84 -0.92 -11.64
N ALA A 207 17.65 -0.86 -12.96
CA ALA A 207 16.35 -1.04 -13.56
C ALA A 207 16.42 -1.83 -14.86
N LEU A 208 15.44 -2.72 -15.06
CA LEU A 208 15.28 -3.53 -16.26
C LEU A 208 13.84 -3.43 -16.76
N HIS A 209 13.67 -3.50 -18.06
CA HIS A 209 12.36 -3.53 -18.71
C HIS A 209 12.18 -4.79 -19.54
N PHE A 210 11.02 -5.41 -19.43
CA PHE A 210 10.57 -6.51 -20.26
C PHE A 210 9.25 -6.16 -20.95
N ALA A 211 9.16 -6.41 -22.24
CA ALA A 211 7.96 -6.11 -23.01
C ALA A 211 6.76 -6.96 -22.58
N ASP A 212 7.03 -8.21 -22.15
CA ASP A 212 6.03 -9.18 -21.74
C ASP A 212 6.54 -10.13 -20.62
N LYS A 213 5.64 -10.89 -20.04
CA LYS A 213 5.95 -11.85 -18.97
C LYS A 213 6.80 -13.02 -19.43
N GLN A 214 6.73 -13.43 -20.70
CA GLN A 214 7.51 -14.53 -21.24
C GLN A 214 9.02 -14.22 -21.15
N ALA A 215 9.41 -13.06 -21.68
CA ALA A 215 10.79 -12.59 -21.59
C ALA A 215 11.25 -12.38 -20.14
N LEU A 216 10.35 -11.97 -19.26
CA LEU A 216 10.63 -11.83 -17.83
C LEU A 216 10.88 -13.20 -17.17
N PHE A 217 10.03 -14.19 -17.38
CA PHE A 217 10.17 -15.52 -16.78
C PHE A 217 11.51 -16.19 -17.12
N GLU A 218 12.00 -16.00 -18.34
CA GLU A 218 13.29 -16.54 -18.76
C GLU A 218 14.48 -15.96 -17.98
N LYS A 219 14.33 -14.73 -17.46
CA LYS A 219 15.40 -14.00 -16.77
C LYS A 219 15.27 -13.97 -15.26
N LEU A 220 14.07 -14.13 -14.69
CA LEU A 220 13.84 -14.04 -13.25
C LEU A 220 14.80 -14.90 -12.41
N PRO A 221 15.12 -16.17 -12.78
CA PRO A 221 16.03 -16.99 -11.99
C PRO A 221 17.45 -16.44 -11.88
N GLU A 222 17.89 -15.67 -12.89
CA GLU A 222 19.23 -15.05 -12.92
C GLU A 222 19.25 -13.71 -12.17
N LEU A 223 18.10 -13.04 -12.02
CA LEU A 223 17.96 -11.71 -11.44
C LEU A 223 17.74 -11.72 -9.94
N LEU A 224 17.17 -12.81 -9.40
CA LEU A 224 16.78 -12.95 -8.01
C LEU A 224 17.78 -13.77 -7.20
N GLU A 225 18.07 -13.28 -6.00
CA GLU A 225 18.99 -13.89 -5.05
C GLU A 225 18.23 -14.49 -3.86
N SER A 226 18.83 -15.47 -3.20
CA SER A 226 18.25 -16.00 -1.96
C SER A 226 18.28 -14.94 -0.87
N GLY A 227 17.14 -14.75 -0.19
CA GLY A 227 16.94 -13.71 0.82
C GLY A 227 16.29 -12.43 0.29
N ASP A 228 16.02 -12.34 -1.02
CA ASP A 228 15.34 -11.17 -1.58
C ASP A 228 13.91 -11.02 -1.03
N ALA A 229 13.52 -9.76 -0.79
CA ALA A 229 12.12 -9.37 -0.69
C ALA A 229 11.65 -8.83 -2.05
N VAL A 230 10.65 -9.50 -2.63
CA VAL A 230 10.15 -9.24 -3.98
C VAL A 230 8.71 -8.73 -3.91
N LEU A 231 8.50 -7.44 -4.19
CA LEU A 231 7.17 -6.86 -4.40
C LEU A 231 6.71 -7.15 -5.82
N VAL A 232 5.54 -7.75 -5.99
CA VAL A 232 4.91 -7.95 -7.30
C VAL A 232 3.62 -7.14 -7.34
N LYS A 233 3.56 -6.14 -8.25
CA LYS A 233 2.42 -5.21 -8.31
C LYS A 233 2.12 -4.72 -9.71
N ALA A 234 0.85 -4.86 -10.12
CA ALA A 234 0.31 -4.37 -11.39
C ALA A 234 -1.20 -4.15 -11.30
N SER A 235 -1.79 -3.54 -12.33
CA SER A 235 -3.23 -3.56 -12.52
C SER A 235 -3.73 -4.98 -12.77
N HIS A 236 -4.92 -5.29 -12.29
CA HIS A 236 -5.51 -6.63 -12.36
C HIS A 236 -5.51 -7.24 -13.77
N SER A 237 -5.74 -6.40 -14.79
CA SER A 237 -5.72 -6.83 -16.20
C SER A 237 -4.37 -7.38 -16.67
N GLN A 238 -3.29 -7.18 -15.93
CA GLN A 238 -1.95 -7.65 -16.29
C GLN A 238 -1.68 -9.09 -15.83
N ALA A 239 -2.56 -9.68 -15.01
CA ALA A 239 -2.45 -11.05 -14.49
C ALA A 239 -1.07 -11.35 -13.88
N PHE A 240 -0.60 -10.45 -12.99
CA PHE A 240 0.73 -10.60 -12.34
C PHE A 240 0.74 -11.66 -11.24
N GLU A 241 -0.41 -12.19 -10.86
CA GLU A 241 -0.53 -13.42 -10.06
C GLU A 241 0.22 -14.60 -10.68
N GLU A 242 0.39 -14.64 -12.02
CA GLU A 242 1.21 -15.64 -12.71
C GLU A 242 2.70 -15.52 -12.32
N ILE A 243 3.20 -14.30 -12.12
CA ILE A 243 4.57 -14.06 -11.64
C ILE A 243 4.73 -14.55 -10.20
N VAL A 244 3.73 -14.26 -9.35
CA VAL A 244 3.72 -14.74 -7.96
C VAL A 244 3.76 -16.28 -7.93
N GLU A 245 2.94 -16.95 -8.73
CA GLU A 245 2.94 -18.41 -8.82
C GLU A 245 4.27 -18.98 -9.36
N PHE A 246 4.88 -18.31 -10.34
CA PHE A 246 6.21 -18.68 -10.82
C PHE A 246 7.25 -18.59 -9.69
N LEU A 247 7.26 -17.49 -8.94
CA LEU A 247 8.22 -17.26 -7.86
C LEU A 247 8.05 -18.21 -6.67
N LYS A 248 6.86 -18.74 -6.44
CA LYS A 248 6.61 -19.76 -5.41
C LYS A 248 7.27 -21.10 -5.72
N ASN A 249 7.50 -21.38 -6.99
CA ASN A 249 8.02 -22.65 -7.49
C ASN A 249 9.48 -22.55 -7.99
N ALA A 250 10.13 -21.40 -7.86
CA ALA A 250 11.47 -21.10 -8.38
C ALA A 250 12.61 -21.39 -7.38
#